data_4268729133c3b13a0cf3e40d46bbdfa5
#
_entry.id   4268729133c3b13a0cf3e40d46bbdfa5
#
_cell.length_a   1.000
_cell.length_b   1.000
_cell.length_c   1.000
_cell.angle_alpha   90.00
_cell.angle_beta   90.00
_cell.angle_gamma   90.00
#
_symmetry.space_group_name_H-M   'P 1'
#
loop_
_entity.id
_entity.type
_entity.pdbx_description
1 polymer ?
#
loop_
_entity_poly.entity_id
_entity_poly.type
_entity_poly.pdbx_seq_one_letter_code
_entity_poly.pdbx_strand_id
1 'polypeptide(L)'
;MTRRILSGILLILSCLSSLPAAETNFMSSAGMSTNSFNVRDFGAKGDGQTKDTAAIQKALDACVTNGGGTVIVPAGCYLIGSVVMGSNTTLQLAHAANLLGSPDLVDYPLVRGRWEGEFAEIHRALISAEKAGHISILGGGSIFGPSLNLSRLRNPRGPVLIELTECTNVMLEGFSTQYQQLWSIHPLFCQNFTARNLIIRTINTNGDGIDVDSCRDVLIDHCSIDTGDDAISLKSGRGLEAMRLGRPTENVVIRDCTLISSLFGGLGIGTEMSGGIRNVRIENCFISGHQNGIFIKSRDGRGGFIENIIGENLIINNSPTFLALDLVKKGIQASDPVTGQVEQWARVKNISFNHIQVYNVMELVAGKNVPADRPIDGFTLTGITGNCEKGITLANIVNVKLAGINVTGLEGPLLTTNKVQGTGLNNPSAPAK
;
A
#
# COMPACT_ATOMS: atom_id res chain seq x y z
N MET A 1 -12.40 35.57 -8.35
CA MET A 1 -13.70 35.43 -7.65
C MET A 1 -13.99 33.95 -7.51
N THR A 2 -13.71 33.44 -6.35
CA THR A 2 -13.75 32.04 -5.98
C THR A 2 -15.12 31.71 -5.41
N ARG A 3 -15.86 30.78 -5.97
CA ARG A 3 -17.03 30.19 -5.29
C ARG A 3 -16.76 28.74 -4.98
N ARG A 4 -16.61 28.46 -3.70
CA ARG A 4 -16.66 27.13 -3.10
C ARG A 4 -18.10 26.61 -3.18
N ILE A 5 -18.26 25.38 -3.70
CA ILE A 5 -19.51 24.62 -3.56
C ILE A 5 -19.23 23.51 -2.56
N LEU A 6 -19.72 23.70 -1.35
CA LEU A 6 -19.95 22.62 -0.40
C LEU A 6 -21.29 21.98 -0.79
N SER A 7 -21.33 20.71 -1.11
CA SER A 7 -22.56 19.94 -1.22
C SER A 7 -22.45 18.69 -0.40
N GLY A 8 -23.44 18.51 0.48
CA GLY A 8 -23.50 17.58 1.56
C GLY A 8 -23.51 16.10 1.16
N ILE A 9 -22.87 15.31 1.99
CA ILE A 9 -22.94 13.86 2.00
C ILE A 9 -24.14 13.47 2.83
N LEU A 10 -25.17 12.88 2.19
CA LEU A 10 -26.31 12.27 2.85
C LEU A 10 -25.96 10.81 3.15
N LEU A 11 -25.82 10.49 4.44
CA LEU A 11 -25.66 9.11 4.92
C LEU A 11 -26.96 8.34 4.72
N ILE A 12 -26.94 7.29 3.90
CA ILE A 12 -27.98 6.27 3.87
C ILE A 12 -27.39 5.03 4.53
N LEU A 13 -27.78 4.79 5.79
CA LEU A 13 -27.59 3.50 6.45
C LEU A 13 -28.66 2.53 5.94
N SER A 14 -28.27 1.47 5.24
CA SER A 14 -29.12 0.31 4.99
C SER A 14 -28.45 -0.94 5.58
N CYS A 15 -29.15 -1.57 6.51
CA CYS A 15 -28.79 -2.87 7.08
C CYS A 15 -28.65 -3.94 6.01
N LEU A 16 -27.51 -4.58 5.93
CA LEU A 16 -27.30 -5.82 5.18
C LEU A 16 -26.73 -6.89 6.11
N SER A 17 -27.38 -8.03 6.08
CA SER A 17 -27.13 -9.23 6.86
C SER A 17 -25.74 -9.82 6.58
N SER A 18 -25.00 -10.06 7.65
CA SER A 18 -23.65 -10.62 7.65
C SER A 18 -23.63 -12.11 7.32
N LEU A 19 -22.85 -12.49 6.31
CA LEU A 19 -22.24 -13.81 6.21
C LEU A 19 -20.93 -13.82 7.03
N PRO A 20 -20.58 -14.90 7.74
CA PRO A 20 -19.41 -14.90 8.60
C PRO A 20 -18.14 -14.83 7.76
N ALA A 21 -17.42 -13.71 7.86
CA ALA A 21 -16.03 -13.63 7.47
C ALA A 21 -15.25 -14.54 8.42
N ALA A 22 -14.34 -15.35 7.88
CA ALA A 22 -13.36 -16.06 8.70
C ALA A 22 -12.59 -15.00 9.50
N GLU A 23 -12.94 -14.85 10.78
CA GLU A 23 -12.18 -14.08 11.73
C GLU A 23 -10.81 -14.73 11.87
N THR A 24 -9.82 -14.20 11.15
CA THR A 24 -8.44 -14.42 11.56
C THR A 24 -8.30 -13.77 12.92
N ASN A 25 -8.02 -14.58 13.94
CA ASN A 25 -7.78 -14.13 15.30
C ASN A 25 -6.58 -13.18 15.33
N PHE A 26 -6.83 -11.90 15.07
CA PHE A 26 -5.87 -10.85 15.28
C PHE A 26 -5.81 -10.56 16.79
N MET A 27 -4.73 -10.97 17.34
CA MET A 27 -4.16 -10.81 18.68
C MET A 27 -5.04 -10.15 19.74
N SER A 28 -5.38 -10.96 20.72
CA SER A 28 -5.64 -10.53 22.11
C SER A 28 -4.32 -10.01 22.71
N SER A 29 -4.38 -8.93 23.46
CA SER A 29 -3.26 -8.30 24.19
C SER A 29 -2.69 -9.13 25.34
N ALA A 30 -2.75 -10.45 25.25
CA ALA A 30 -2.27 -11.37 26.29
C ALA A 30 -0.73 -11.43 26.25
N GLY A 31 -0.09 -10.83 27.21
CA GLY A 31 1.34 -11.03 27.52
C GLY A 31 2.27 -9.84 27.32
N MET A 32 1.79 -8.62 27.04
CA MET A 32 2.67 -7.44 27.03
C MET A 32 3.10 -7.08 28.45
N SER A 33 4.41 -6.84 28.63
CA SER A 33 4.98 -6.33 29.88
C SER A 33 4.31 -5.01 30.26
N THR A 34 4.00 -4.84 31.54
CA THR A 34 3.41 -3.60 32.10
C THR A 34 4.44 -2.48 32.27
N ASN A 35 5.70 -2.71 31.93
CA ASN A 35 6.76 -1.70 32.03
C ASN A 35 6.49 -0.51 31.14
N SER A 36 6.71 0.69 31.65
CA SER A 36 6.58 1.93 30.89
C SER A 36 7.84 2.78 31.01
N PHE A 37 8.24 3.39 29.88
CA PHE A 37 9.47 4.16 29.76
C PHE A 37 9.12 5.51 29.12
N ASN A 38 9.00 6.56 29.95
CA ASN A 38 8.71 7.89 29.43
C ASN A 38 10.00 8.49 28.84
N VAL A 39 9.99 8.92 27.58
CA VAL A 39 11.19 9.46 26.91
C VAL A 39 11.78 10.68 27.62
N ARG A 40 10.97 11.43 28.40
CA ARG A 40 11.45 12.56 29.20
C ARG A 40 12.35 12.13 30.34
N ASP A 41 12.14 10.95 30.92
CA ASP A 41 12.99 10.40 31.98
C ASP A 41 14.38 10.03 31.45
N PHE A 42 14.50 9.87 30.13
CA PHE A 42 15.76 9.63 29.42
C PHE A 42 16.38 10.90 28.83
N GLY A 43 15.79 12.07 29.12
CA GLY A 43 16.34 13.36 28.78
C GLY A 43 15.73 14.05 27.54
N ALA A 44 14.68 13.46 26.92
CA ALA A 44 14.01 14.11 25.79
C ALA A 44 13.36 15.42 26.22
N LYS A 45 13.54 16.46 25.40
CA LYS A 45 13.02 17.83 25.66
C LYS A 45 11.63 18.02 25.05
N GLY A 46 11.42 17.55 23.82
CA GLY A 46 10.17 17.76 23.12
C GLY A 46 9.87 19.23 22.82
N ASP A 47 10.90 20.03 22.58
CA ASP A 47 10.84 21.48 22.33
C ASP A 47 10.91 21.85 20.84
N GLY A 48 11.04 20.86 19.95
CA GLY A 48 11.14 21.02 18.50
C GLY A 48 12.49 21.50 17.99
N GLN A 49 13.47 21.71 18.86
CA GLN A 49 14.79 22.26 18.52
C GLN A 49 15.94 21.33 18.95
N THR A 50 15.86 20.82 20.17
CA THR A 50 16.83 19.85 20.70
C THR A 50 16.68 18.52 19.98
N LYS A 51 17.80 17.92 19.54
CA LYS A 51 17.80 16.56 18.97
C LYS A 51 17.53 15.55 20.08
N ASP A 52 16.34 14.97 20.10
CA ASP A 52 15.88 13.99 21.09
C ASP A 52 16.17 12.54 20.69
N THR A 53 16.84 12.30 19.56
CA THR A 53 17.14 10.96 19.03
C THR A 53 17.76 10.05 20.09
N ALA A 54 18.82 10.50 20.75
CA ALA A 54 19.53 9.69 21.74
C ALA A 54 18.68 9.38 22.99
N ALA A 55 17.81 10.30 23.39
CA ALA A 55 16.93 10.10 24.54
C ALA A 55 15.84 9.07 24.22
N ILE A 56 15.21 9.19 23.05
CA ILE A 56 14.19 8.24 22.58
C ILE A 56 14.82 6.85 22.37
N GLN A 57 16.02 6.76 21.75
CA GLN A 57 16.72 5.49 21.59
C GLN A 57 17.04 4.84 22.92
N LYS A 58 17.52 5.58 23.92
CA LYS A 58 17.77 5.04 25.28
C LYS A 58 16.49 4.48 25.92
N ALA A 59 15.35 5.12 25.73
CA ALA A 59 14.08 4.62 26.23
C ALA A 59 13.68 3.31 25.53
N LEU A 60 13.86 3.22 24.20
CA LEU A 60 13.64 2.00 23.41
C LEU A 60 14.58 0.87 23.84
N ASP A 61 15.86 1.17 24.03
CA ASP A 61 16.87 0.19 24.48
C ASP A 61 16.56 -0.32 25.91
N ALA A 62 16.16 0.58 26.80
CA ALA A 62 15.74 0.21 28.15
C ALA A 62 14.50 -0.68 28.12
N CYS A 63 13.53 -0.38 27.27
CA CYS A 63 12.35 -1.21 27.08
C CYS A 63 12.74 -2.65 26.66
N VAL A 64 13.58 -2.79 25.65
CA VAL A 64 14.05 -4.10 25.16
C VAL A 64 14.83 -4.85 26.25
N THR A 65 15.74 -4.16 26.95
CA THR A 65 16.59 -4.75 27.99
C THR A 65 15.75 -5.29 29.16
N ASN A 66 14.60 -4.67 29.43
CA ASN A 66 13.68 -5.11 30.48
C ASN A 66 12.62 -6.12 29.98
N GLY A 67 12.83 -6.73 28.82
CA GLY A 67 11.96 -7.78 28.27
C GLY A 67 10.73 -7.24 27.51
N GLY A 68 10.67 -5.95 27.27
CA GLY A 68 9.59 -5.29 26.54
C GLY A 68 8.75 -4.34 27.41
N GLY A 69 7.79 -3.67 26.78
CA GLY A 69 6.89 -2.72 27.42
C GLY A 69 6.48 -1.58 26.50
N THR A 70 6.10 -0.46 27.11
CA THR A 70 5.62 0.72 26.39
C THR A 70 6.58 1.89 26.57
N VAL A 71 7.12 2.39 25.46
CA VAL A 71 7.86 3.67 25.41
C VAL A 71 6.85 4.77 25.14
N ILE A 72 6.69 5.66 26.11
CA ILE A 72 5.71 6.73 26.07
C ILE A 72 6.36 8.02 25.56
N VAL A 73 5.82 8.57 24.49
CA VAL A 73 6.16 9.89 23.96
C VAL A 73 5.04 10.85 24.35
N PRO A 74 5.20 11.69 25.37
CA PRO A 74 4.18 12.67 25.80
C PRO A 74 3.97 13.76 24.76
N ALA A 75 2.95 14.58 24.95
CA ALA A 75 2.72 15.79 24.15
C ALA A 75 4.00 16.65 24.05
N GLY A 76 4.35 17.10 22.85
CA GLY A 76 5.58 17.86 22.55
C GLY A 76 6.03 17.68 21.12
N CYS A 77 7.06 18.39 20.72
CA CYS A 77 7.69 18.32 19.40
C CYS A 77 9.11 17.77 19.54
N TYR A 78 9.34 16.53 19.10
CA TYR A 78 10.60 15.83 19.28
C TYR A 78 11.35 15.77 17.95
N LEU A 79 12.45 16.53 17.82
CA LEU A 79 13.32 16.50 16.64
C LEU A 79 14.20 15.25 16.72
N ILE A 80 14.06 14.33 15.75
CA ILE A 80 14.76 13.04 15.77
C ILE A 80 15.38 12.68 14.43
N GLY A 81 16.52 12.01 14.46
CA GLY A 81 16.99 11.17 13.36
C GLY A 81 16.45 9.75 13.48
N SER A 82 17.15 8.80 12.83
CA SER A 82 16.76 7.38 12.88
C SER A 82 16.75 6.83 14.29
N VAL A 83 15.66 6.15 14.65
CA VAL A 83 15.56 5.33 15.86
C VAL A 83 15.19 3.89 15.49
N VAL A 84 15.63 2.94 16.33
CA VAL A 84 15.46 1.51 16.09
C VAL A 84 14.65 0.90 17.21
N MET A 85 13.55 0.24 16.88
CA MET A 85 12.71 -0.51 17.81
C MET A 85 13.18 -1.97 17.88
N GLY A 86 13.12 -2.56 19.07
CA GLY A 86 13.36 -3.99 19.26
C GLY A 86 12.08 -4.77 19.57
N SER A 87 12.22 -6.07 19.80
CA SER A 87 11.08 -6.96 20.08
C SER A 87 10.32 -6.56 21.34
N ASN A 88 9.03 -6.89 21.38
CA ASN A 88 8.11 -6.66 22.50
C ASN A 88 7.99 -5.18 22.89
N THR A 89 8.12 -4.26 21.92
CA THR A 89 8.12 -2.81 22.17
C THR A 89 6.91 -2.14 21.56
N THR A 90 6.19 -1.39 22.37
CA THR A 90 5.16 -0.45 21.93
C THR A 90 5.71 0.98 22.03
N LEU A 91 5.74 1.70 20.91
CA LEU A 91 5.96 3.15 20.89
C LEU A 91 4.60 3.85 20.94
N GLN A 92 4.27 4.42 22.10
CA GLN A 92 2.99 5.07 22.34
C GLN A 92 3.12 6.58 22.15
N LEU A 93 2.50 7.10 21.09
CA LEU A 93 2.45 8.54 20.82
C LEU A 93 1.21 9.12 21.48
N ALA A 94 1.39 9.93 22.52
CA ALA A 94 0.29 10.64 23.14
C ALA A 94 -0.37 11.61 22.15
N HIS A 95 -1.60 12.03 22.40
CA HIS A 95 -2.21 13.11 21.63
C HIS A 95 -1.32 14.35 21.68
N ALA A 96 -1.13 15.02 20.54
CA ALA A 96 -0.18 16.14 20.35
C ALA A 96 1.32 15.80 20.59
N ALA A 97 1.71 14.51 20.61
CA ALA A 97 3.11 14.12 20.43
C ALA A 97 3.45 14.22 18.94
N ASN A 98 4.49 14.96 18.60
CA ASN A 98 4.96 15.15 17.24
C ASN A 98 6.41 14.69 17.13
N LEU A 99 6.67 13.65 16.36
CA LEU A 99 8.02 13.24 15.98
C LEU A 99 8.39 13.96 14.69
N LEU A 100 9.44 14.77 14.71
CA LEU A 100 9.90 15.59 13.58
C LEU A 100 11.19 14.99 13.04
N GLY A 101 11.20 14.56 11.78
CA GLY A 101 12.40 14.06 11.13
C GLY A 101 13.47 15.14 11.00
N SER A 102 14.70 14.84 11.44
CA SER A 102 15.84 15.74 11.33
C SER A 102 16.11 16.12 9.87
N PRO A 103 16.47 17.39 9.60
CA PRO A 103 16.93 17.80 8.27
C PRO A 103 18.37 17.35 7.93
N ASP A 104 19.11 16.81 8.91
CA ASP A 104 20.52 16.48 8.74
C ASP A 104 20.70 15.02 8.30
N LEU A 105 21.32 14.80 7.15
CA LEU A 105 21.51 13.44 6.59
C LEU A 105 22.38 12.55 7.48
N VAL A 106 23.29 13.10 8.26
CA VAL A 106 24.13 12.36 9.21
C VAL A 106 23.32 11.61 10.28
N ASP A 107 22.10 12.05 10.54
CA ASP A 107 21.19 11.42 11.50
C ASP A 107 20.51 10.14 10.94
N TYR A 108 20.81 9.79 9.69
CA TYR A 108 20.26 8.63 8.99
C TYR A 108 21.40 7.75 8.44
N PRO A 109 21.95 6.86 9.27
CA PRO A 109 23.10 6.04 8.86
C PRO A 109 22.76 5.14 7.68
N LEU A 110 23.77 4.80 6.87
CA LEU A 110 23.64 3.87 5.77
C LEU A 110 23.43 2.45 6.29
N VAL A 111 22.51 1.74 5.66
CA VAL A 111 22.20 0.35 5.93
C VAL A 111 21.91 -0.38 4.61
N ARG A 112 21.96 -1.71 4.62
CA ARG A 112 21.48 -2.50 3.49
C ARG A 112 19.96 -2.69 3.62
N GLY A 113 19.23 -2.24 2.62
CA GLY A 113 17.78 -2.39 2.55
C GLY A 113 17.31 -2.58 1.10
N ARG A 114 15.99 -2.68 0.89
CA ARG A 114 15.42 -2.81 -0.44
C ARG A 114 14.88 -1.46 -0.94
N TRP A 115 15.23 -1.14 -2.17
CA TRP A 115 14.72 0.02 -2.88
C TRP A 115 14.31 -0.37 -4.30
N GLU A 116 13.08 -0.01 -4.69
CA GLU A 116 12.52 -0.36 -6.00
C GLU A 116 12.71 -1.84 -6.38
N GLY A 117 12.56 -2.73 -5.40
CA GLY A 117 12.61 -4.18 -5.59
C GLY A 117 13.99 -4.81 -5.54
N GLU A 118 15.07 -4.06 -5.35
CA GLU A 118 16.45 -4.55 -5.25
C GLU A 118 17.12 -4.16 -3.94
N PHE A 119 18.05 -4.99 -3.46
CA PHE A 119 18.86 -4.65 -2.30
C PHE A 119 19.97 -3.67 -2.66
N ALA A 120 20.04 -2.59 -1.92
CA ALA A 120 21.01 -1.51 -2.09
C ALA A 120 21.44 -0.93 -0.75
N GLU A 121 22.44 -0.09 -0.78
CA GLU A 121 22.76 0.84 0.31
C GLU A 121 21.70 1.95 0.34
N ILE A 122 21.09 2.16 1.49
CA ILE A 122 20.02 3.15 1.70
C ILE A 122 20.25 3.89 3.01
N HIS A 123 19.71 5.08 3.14
CA HIS A 123 19.61 5.73 4.44
C HIS A 123 18.48 5.07 5.26
N ARG A 124 18.82 4.74 6.53
CA ARG A 124 17.86 4.12 7.45
C ARG A 124 16.64 5.02 7.63
N ALA A 125 15.47 4.42 7.72
CA ALA A 125 14.22 5.11 8.00
C ALA A 125 14.24 5.91 9.31
N LEU A 126 13.33 6.86 9.45
CA LEU A 126 13.18 7.62 10.69
C LEU A 126 12.87 6.70 11.87
N ILE A 127 11.95 5.74 11.67
CA ILE A 127 11.67 4.67 12.63
C ILE A 127 11.90 3.35 11.91
N SER A 128 12.70 2.46 12.50
CA SER A 128 12.96 1.15 11.91
C SER A 128 12.92 0.03 12.95
N ALA A 129 12.67 -1.19 12.48
CA ALA A 129 12.88 -2.42 13.23
C ALA A 129 13.34 -3.52 12.26
N GLU A 130 14.20 -4.41 12.73
CA GLU A 130 14.69 -5.54 11.94
C GLU A 130 14.64 -6.83 12.79
N LYS A 131 14.10 -7.90 12.22
CA LYS A 131 14.01 -9.24 12.82
C LYS A 131 13.40 -9.23 14.23
N ALA A 132 12.40 -8.37 14.42
CA ALA A 132 11.78 -8.14 15.71
C ALA A 132 10.33 -8.64 15.71
N GLY A 133 9.88 -9.13 16.86
CA GLY A 133 8.49 -9.59 17.04
C GLY A 133 7.72 -8.74 18.04
N HIS A 134 6.40 -8.67 17.87
CA HIS A 134 5.50 -7.91 18.75
C HIS A 134 5.89 -6.42 18.84
N ILE A 135 5.88 -5.77 17.68
CA ILE A 135 6.18 -4.35 17.51
C ILE A 135 4.87 -3.59 17.37
N SER A 136 4.73 -2.50 18.12
CA SER A 136 3.57 -1.62 17.94
C SER A 136 3.97 -0.16 17.93
N ILE A 137 3.33 0.64 17.06
CA ILE A 137 3.33 2.10 17.11
C ILE A 137 1.87 2.52 17.22
N LEU A 138 1.51 3.10 18.36
CA LEU A 138 0.12 3.36 18.71
C LEU A 138 -0.11 4.81 19.12
N GLY A 139 -1.35 5.26 19.02
CA GLY A 139 -1.82 6.50 19.64
C GLY A 139 -2.15 7.63 18.68
N GLY A 140 -2.56 8.78 19.21
CA GLY A 140 -3.09 9.91 18.44
C GLY A 140 -2.06 10.99 18.08
N GLY A 141 -0.77 10.69 18.12
CA GLY A 141 0.31 11.62 17.74
C GLY A 141 0.55 11.68 16.23
N SER A 142 1.56 12.45 15.84
CA SER A 142 1.93 12.64 14.44
C SER A 142 3.42 12.39 14.20
N ILE A 143 3.74 11.84 13.05
CA ILE A 143 5.11 11.61 12.60
C ILE A 143 5.33 12.41 11.31
N PHE A 144 6.29 13.31 11.33
CA PHE A 144 6.62 14.19 10.21
C PHE A 144 7.90 13.71 9.54
N GLY A 145 7.85 13.55 8.24
CA GLY A 145 9.00 13.12 7.46
C GLY A 145 10.17 14.10 7.52
N PRO A 146 11.37 13.62 7.18
CA PRO A 146 12.54 14.48 7.04
C PRO A 146 12.36 15.49 5.92
N SER A 147 13.28 16.46 5.87
CA SER A 147 13.20 17.55 4.88
C SER A 147 13.15 17.06 3.43
N LEU A 148 12.57 17.87 2.57
CA LEU A 148 12.45 17.67 1.12
C LEU A 148 13.75 17.22 0.43
N ASN A 149 14.87 17.80 0.85
CA ASN A 149 16.17 17.51 0.22
C ASN A 149 16.64 16.08 0.47
N LEU A 150 16.36 15.54 1.67
CA LEU A 150 16.77 14.18 2.04
C LEU A 150 15.90 13.12 1.37
N SER A 151 14.62 13.34 1.30
CA SER A 151 13.67 12.39 0.70
C SER A 151 13.80 12.29 -0.83
N ARG A 152 14.46 13.21 -1.49
CA ARG A 152 14.73 13.16 -2.94
C ARG A 152 15.99 12.40 -3.34
N LEU A 153 16.80 12.00 -2.37
CA LEU A 153 17.99 11.20 -2.65
C LEU A 153 17.60 9.83 -3.21
N ARG A 154 18.30 9.39 -4.25
CA ARG A 154 18.04 8.13 -4.94
C ARG A 154 19.18 7.12 -4.83
N ASN A 155 20.40 7.60 -4.70
CA ASN A 155 21.59 6.75 -4.61
C ASN A 155 22.65 7.39 -3.71
N PRO A 156 22.79 6.94 -2.46
CA PRO A 156 21.87 6.04 -1.73
C PRO A 156 20.45 6.64 -1.59
N ARG A 157 19.42 5.79 -1.46
CA ARG A 157 18.05 6.25 -1.21
C ARG A 157 17.98 7.04 0.09
N GLY A 158 17.27 8.17 0.07
CA GLY A 158 16.94 8.93 1.27
C GLY A 158 16.08 8.14 2.28
N PRO A 159 15.96 8.63 3.51
CA PRO A 159 15.19 7.93 4.54
C PRO A 159 13.69 7.90 4.21
N VAL A 160 13.07 6.73 4.31
CA VAL A 160 11.60 6.58 4.40
C VAL A 160 11.17 6.83 5.85
N LEU A 161 9.85 6.92 6.08
CA LEU A 161 9.37 7.26 7.41
C LEU A 161 9.46 6.07 8.37
N ILE A 162 8.80 4.97 8.04
CA ILE A 162 8.78 3.75 8.85
C ILE A 162 9.19 2.57 7.97
N GLU A 163 10.23 1.84 8.35
CA GLU A 163 10.68 0.63 7.65
C GLU A 163 10.84 -0.53 8.62
N LEU A 164 10.08 -1.59 8.39
CA LEU A 164 10.05 -2.76 9.23
C LEU A 164 10.49 -3.97 8.41
N THR A 165 11.64 -4.54 8.72
CA THR A 165 12.23 -5.63 7.95
C THR A 165 12.22 -6.94 8.72
N GLU A 166 11.66 -8.01 8.14
CA GLU A 166 11.57 -9.35 8.76
C GLU A 166 10.91 -9.35 10.15
N CYS A 167 9.96 -8.42 10.36
CA CYS A 167 9.24 -8.32 11.64
C CYS A 167 7.98 -9.20 11.64
N THR A 168 7.58 -9.63 12.85
CA THR A 168 6.37 -10.43 13.04
C THR A 168 5.46 -9.80 14.10
N ASN A 169 4.13 -9.95 13.90
CA ASN A 169 3.13 -9.42 14.83
C ASN A 169 3.29 -7.91 15.01
N VAL A 170 3.10 -7.17 13.92
CA VAL A 170 3.23 -5.72 13.85
C VAL A 170 1.87 -5.06 13.93
N MET A 171 1.72 -4.03 14.77
CA MET A 171 0.54 -3.20 14.88
C MET A 171 0.88 -1.72 14.75
N LEU A 172 0.34 -1.07 13.73
CA LEU A 172 0.41 0.38 13.54
C LEU A 172 -1.01 0.95 13.65
N GLU A 173 -1.29 1.79 14.65
CA GLU A 173 -2.67 2.23 14.88
C GLU A 173 -2.80 3.65 15.41
N GLY A 174 -3.71 4.44 14.80
CA GLY A 174 -4.28 5.66 15.35
C GLY A 174 -3.47 6.94 15.12
N PHE A 175 -2.24 6.86 14.67
CA PHE A 175 -1.39 8.03 14.43
C PHE A 175 -1.54 8.59 13.01
N SER A 176 -1.00 9.80 12.81
CA SER A 176 -0.90 10.38 11.47
C SER A 176 0.54 10.53 10.99
N THR A 177 0.73 10.46 9.67
CA THR A 177 1.99 10.82 9.02
C THR A 177 1.78 12.03 8.11
N GLN A 178 2.75 12.95 8.07
CA GLN A 178 2.65 14.16 7.25
C GLN A 178 3.99 14.52 6.63
N TYR A 179 3.90 15.19 5.47
CA TYR A 179 5.04 15.75 4.74
C TYR A 179 6.13 14.75 4.32
N GLN A 180 5.83 13.46 4.36
CA GLN A 180 6.72 12.46 3.80
C GLN A 180 6.77 12.60 2.28
N GLN A 181 7.95 12.56 1.69
CA GLN A 181 8.19 12.75 0.26
C GLN A 181 8.85 11.55 -0.42
N LEU A 182 9.00 10.49 0.32
CA LEU A 182 9.37 9.16 -0.12
C LEU A 182 8.35 8.22 0.51
N TRP A 183 8.47 6.92 0.39
CA TRP A 183 7.54 5.96 0.98
C TRP A 183 7.29 6.23 2.47
N SER A 184 6.02 6.20 2.87
CA SER A 184 5.66 6.46 4.28
C SER A 184 5.88 5.24 5.16
N ILE A 185 5.28 4.11 4.81
CA ILE A 185 5.36 2.87 5.60
C ILE A 185 5.77 1.73 4.68
N HIS A 186 6.90 1.11 4.97
CA HIS A 186 7.47 0.03 4.19
C HIS A 186 7.69 -1.23 5.05
N PRO A 187 6.67 -2.10 5.22
CA PRO A 187 6.89 -3.45 5.72
C PRO A 187 7.56 -4.29 4.64
N LEU A 188 8.72 -4.84 4.95
CA LEU A 188 9.53 -5.70 4.10
C LEU A 188 9.69 -7.06 4.77
N PHE A 189 9.26 -8.13 4.10
CA PHE A 189 9.32 -9.51 4.63
C PHE A 189 8.60 -9.70 5.98
N CYS A 190 7.63 -8.88 6.30
CA CYS A 190 6.89 -8.99 7.56
C CYS A 190 5.81 -10.08 7.50
N GLN A 191 5.42 -10.57 8.67
CA GLN A 191 4.31 -11.49 8.85
C GLN A 191 3.38 -10.99 9.97
N ASN A 192 2.06 -11.14 9.80
CA ASN A 192 1.03 -10.60 10.70
C ASN A 192 1.22 -9.09 10.90
N PHE A 193 1.09 -8.34 9.81
CA PHE A 193 1.18 -6.88 9.80
C PHE A 193 -0.21 -6.27 9.77
N THR A 194 -0.48 -5.37 10.69
CA THR A 194 -1.73 -4.59 10.72
C THR A 194 -1.44 -3.11 10.72
N ALA A 195 -2.07 -2.37 9.79
CA ALA A 195 -2.17 -0.92 9.79
C ALA A 195 -3.64 -0.54 9.93
N ARG A 196 -4.01 0.17 11.00
CA ARG A 196 -5.41 0.50 11.27
C ARG A 196 -5.61 1.92 11.76
N ASN A 197 -6.70 2.57 11.33
CA ASN A 197 -7.06 3.91 11.76
C ASN A 197 -5.93 4.95 11.53
N LEU A 198 -5.12 4.78 10.49
CA LEU A 198 -4.03 5.70 10.16
C LEU A 198 -4.52 6.83 9.25
N ILE A 199 -3.91 8.00 9.42
CA ILE A 199 -4.04 9.12 8.48
C ILE A 199 -2.67 9.35 7.86
N ILE A 200 -2.52 8.97 6.58
CA ILE A 200 -1.24 9.08 5.87
C ILE A 200 -1.33 10.16 4.81
N ARG A 201 -0.42 11.13 4.85
CA ARG A 201 -0.33 12.19 3.86
C ARG A 201 1.09 12.35 3.36
N THR A 202 1.24 12.20 2.05
CA THR A 202 2.50 12.42 1.35
C THR A 202 2.31 13.44 0.23
N ILE A 203 3.41 13.89 -0.33
CA ILE A 203 3.42 14.75 -1.51
C ILE A 203 4.55 14.31 -2.43
N ASN A 204 4.44 14.58 -3.72
CA ASN A 204 5.45 14.24 -4.72
C ASN A 204 5.50 12.78 -5.20
N THR A 205 6.21 12.63 -6.28
CA THR A 205 6.59 11.33 -6.87
C THR A 205 7.40 10.49 -5.90
N ASN A 206 7.11 9.20 -5.80
CA ASN A 206 7.61 8.25 -4.81
C ASN A 206 7.20 8.56 -3.35
N GLY A 207 6.20 9.43 -3.18
CA GLY A 207 5.53 9.59 -1.90
C GLY A 207 4.38 8.61 -1.76
N ASP A 208 4.67 7.32 -1.76
CA ASP A 208 3.69 6.26 -1.57
C ASP A 208 3.23 6.22 -0.10
N GLY A 209 2.02 5.72 0.14
CA GLY A 209 1.47 5.59 1.49
C GLY A 209 1.99 4.35 2.21
N ILE A 210 1.55 3.17 1.80
CA ILE A 210 1.98 1.89 2.37
C ILE A 210 2.49 0.98 1.25
N ASP A 211 3.76 0.63 1.31
CA ASP A 211 4.45 -0.27 0.38
C ASP A 211 4.61 -1.65 1.01
N VAL A 212 3.66 -2.53 0.76
CA VAL A 212 3.70 -3.91 1.27
C VAL A 212 4.61 -4.75 0.38
N ASP A 213 5.83 -5.06 0.84
CA ASP A 213 6.83 -5.78 0.05
C ASP A 213 7.15 -7.16 0.63
N SER A 214 6.82 -8.22 -0.09
CA SER A 214 7.12 -9.61 0.27
C SER A 214 6.60 -10.02 1.66
N CYS A 215 5.45 -9.48 2.05
CA CYS A 215 4.81 -9.71 3.34
C CYS A 215 3.66 -10.71 3.23
N ARG A 216 3.32 -11.35 4.34
CA ARG A 216 2.15 -12.23 4.42
C ARG A 216 1.27 -11.93 5.64
N ASP A 217 -0.02 -12.24 5.51
CA ASP A 217 -1.02 -12.03 6.55
C ASP A 217 -1.09 -10.54 6.93
N VAL A 218 -1.51 -9.71 5.96
CA VAL A 218 -1.51 -8.26 6.04
C VAL A 218 -2.95 -7.73 6.14
N LEU A 219 -3.21 -6.85 7.08
CA LEU A 219 -4.47 -6.11 7.21
C LEU A 219 -4.21 -4.60 7.16
N ILE A 220 -4.87 -3.92 6.23
CA ILE A 220 -4.95 -2.45 6.17
C ILE A 220 -6.42 -2.09 6.32
N ASP A 221 -6.78 -1.43 7.42
CA ASP A 221 -8.14 -1.32 7.89
C ASP A 221 -8.48 0.11 8.36
N HIS A 222 -9.56 0.71 7.89
CA HIS A 222 -10.03 2.04 8.27
C HIS A 222 -8.96 3.14 8.13
N CYS A 223 -8.09 3.06 7.12
CA CYS A 223 -7.05 4.05 6.87
C CYS A 223 -7.51 5.13 5.88
N SER A 224 -7.10 6.37 6.12
CA SER A 224 -7.23 7.49 5.20
C SER A 224 -5.86 7.84 4.63
N ILE A 225 -5.64 7.53 3.36
CA ILE A 225 -4.34 7.64 2.70
C ILE A 225 -4.48 8.60 1.52
N ASP A 226 -3.77 9.73 1.56
CA ASP A 226 -3.76 10.78 0.53
C ASP A 226 -2.31 11.09 0.15
N THR A 227 -1.93 10.71 -1.05
CA THR A 227 -0.52 10.59 -1.45
C THR A 227 -0.20 11.30 -2.75
N GLY A 228 1.11 11.53 -2.95
CA GLY A 228 1.65 11.97 -4.21
C GLY A 228 1.85 10.84 -5.21
N ASP A 229 2.19 9.63 -4.74
CA ASP A 229 2.33 8.41 -5.56
C ASP A 229 1.23 7.40 -5.19
N ASP A 230 1.42 6.09 -5.37
CA ASP A 230 0.41 5.08 -5.07
C ASP A 230 0.01 5.15 -3.57
N ALA A 231 -1.30 5.19 -3.27
CA ALA A 231 -1.74 5.23 -1.86
C ALA A 231 -1.38 3.93 -1.14
N ILE A 232 -1.57 2.79 -1.80
CA ILE A 232 -1.04 1.50 -1.38
C ILE A 232 -0.36 0.85 -2.57
N SER A 233 0.83 0.29 -2.35
CA SER A 233 1.58 -0.47 -3.33
C SER A 233 1.86 -1.88 -2.82
N LEU A 234 1.45 -2.90 -3.58
CA LEU A 234 1.77 -4.30 -3.29
C LEU A 234 2.96 -4.72 -4.16
N LYS A 235 4.03 -5.13 -3.50
CA LYS A 235 5.34 -5.42 -4.09
C LYS A 235 5.87 -6.76 -3.59
N SER A 236 6.78 -7.40 -4.33
CA SER A 236 7.51 -8.60 -3.91
C SER A 236 8.87 -8.68 -4.60
N GLY A 237 9.55 -7.54 -4.65
CA GLY A 237 10.86 -7.42 -5.27
C GLY A 237 10.88 -7.63 -6.78
N ARG A 238 12.05 -7.54 -7.39
CA ARG A 238 12.20 -7.72 -8.83
C ARG A 238 13.38 -8.64 -9.19
N GLY A 239 13.27 -9.23 -10.39
CA GLY A 239 14.31 -10.01 -11.01
C GLY A 239 14.60 -11.35 -10.33
N LEU A 240 15.72 -11.93 -10.71
CA LEU A 240 16.15 -13.27 -10.30
C LEU A 240 16.30 -13.42 -8.79
N GLU A 241 16.74 -12.38 -8.09
CA GLU A 241 16.91 -12.44 -6.64
C GLU A 241 15.56 -12.62 -5.94
N ALA A 242 14.56 -11.84 -6.30
CA ALA A 242 13.22 -11.96 -5.74
C ALA A 242 12.58 -13.31 -6.04
N MET A 243 12.78 -13.85 -7.25
CA MET A 243 12.32 -15.18 -7.61
C MET A 243 13.00 -16.29 -6.80
N ARG A 244 14.31 -16.20 -6.58
CA ARG A 244 15.07 -17.17 -5.77
C ARG A 244 14.68 -17.12 -4.30
N LEU A 245 14.43 -15.94 -3.78
CA LEU A 245 13.91 -15.74 -2.42
C LEU A 245 12.53 -16.39 -2.25
N GLY A 246 11.71 -16.40 -3.31
CA GLY A 246 10.39 -17.05 -3.31
C GLY A 246 9.47 -16.55 -2.21
N ARG A 247 9.54 -15.27 -1.85
CA ARG A 247 8.73 -14.64 -0.81
C ARG A 247 7.68 -13.72 -1.45
N PRO A 248 6.48 -14.23 -1.70
CA PRO A 248 5.40 -13.43 -2.24
C PRO A 248 4.83 -12.45 -1.21
N THR A 249 4.13 -11.44 -1.71
CA THR A 249 3.13 -10.71 -0.92
C THR A 249 1.83 -11.48 -1.00
N GLU A 250 1.32 -11.95 0.14
CA GLU A 250 0.16 -12.84 0.15
C GLU A 250 -0.76 -12.66 1.37
N ASN A 251 -2.02 -13.04 1.19
CA ASN A 251 -3.06 -12.94 2.20
C ASN A 251 -3.20 -11.48 2.70
N VAL A 252 -3.48 -10.57 1.76
CA VAL A 252 -3.63 -9.15 2.03
C VAL A 252 -5.11 -8.78 2.04
N VAL A 253 -5.56 -8.13 3.09
CA VAL A 253 -6.89 -7.52 3.19
C VAL A 253 -6.75 -6.01 3.32
N ILE A 254 -7.39 -5.28 2.41
CA ILE A 254 -7.50 -3.82 2.42
C ILE A 254 -8.99 -3.52 2.52
N ARG A 255 -9.44 -2.92 3.62
CA ARG A 255 -10.87 -2.69 3.79
C ARG A 255 -11.19 -1.38 4.49
N ASP A 256 -12.39 -0.86 4.18
CA ASP A 256 -12.95 0.33 4.82
C ASP A 256 -12.02 1.54 4.74
N CYS A 257 -11.22 1.63 3.66
CA CYS A 257 -10.19 2.64 3.46
C CYS A 257 -10.60 3.71 2.45
N THR A 258 -10.05 4.91 2.63
CA THR A 258 -10.03 5.97 1.63
C THR A 258 -8.63 6.07 1.04
N LEU A 259 -8.50 5.79 -0.26
CA LEU A 259 -7.25 5.75 -0.99
C LEU A 259 -7.23 6.82 -2.07
N ILE A 260 -6.41 7.84 -1.93
CA ILE A 260 -6.30 8.96 -2.87
C ILE A 260 -4.85 9.11 -3.31
N SER A 261 -4.65 9.26 -4.61
CA SER A 261 -3.34 9.59 -5.18
C SER A 261 -3.46 10.78 -6.14
N SER A 262 -2.61 11.77 -5.96
CA SER A 262 -2.63 12.99 -6.76
C SER A 262 -1.82 12.92 -8.05
N LEU A 263 -0.94 11.92 -8.22
CA LEU A 263 -0.09 11.77 -9.41
C LEU A 263 -0.19 10.38 -10.07
N PHE A 264 -0.50 9.31 -9.32
CA PHE A 264 -0.48 7.94 -9.83
C PHE A 264 -1.75 7.15 -9.49
N GLY A 265 -1.64 6.00 -8.88
CA GLY A 265 -2.77 5.09 -8.63
C GLY A 265 -3.27 5.10 -7.19
N GLY A 266 -4.57 4.91 -6.99
CA GLY A 266 -5.11 4.66 -5.65
C GLY A 266 -4.57 3.36 -5.06
N LEU A 267 -4.49 2.30 -5.88
CA LEU A 267 -3.88 1.02 -5.51
C LEU A 267 -3.01 0.50 -6.66
N GLY A 268 -1.71 0.30 -6.39
CA GLY A 268 -0.76 -0.32 -7.29
C GLY A 268 -0.49 -1.79 -6.93
N ILE A 269 -0.56 -2.71 -7.89
CA ILE A 269 -0.17 -4.11 -7.77
C ILE A 269 0.96 -4.39 -8.77
N GLY A 270 2.20 -4.47 -8.28
CA GLY A 270 3.44 -4.47 -9.08
C GLY A 270 3.98 -3.03 -9.26
N THR A 271 4.95 -2.77 -10.18
CA THR A 271 5.68 -3.65 -11.10
C THR A 271 6.77 -4.51 -10.45
N GLU A 272 7.09 -4.31 -9.22
CA GLU A 272 8.05 -5.06 -8.42
C GLU A 272 7.34 -6.29 -7.86
N MET A 273 7.18 -7.34 -8.68
CA MET A 273 6.32 -8.47 -8.33
C MET A 273 6.92 -9.84 -8.70
N SER A 274 8.25 -9.89 -8.86
CA SER A 274 8.94 -11.12 -9.29
C SER A 274 8.87 -12.25 -8.25
N GLY A 275 8.70 -11.92 -6.95
CA GLY A 275 8.43 -12.92 -5.89
C GLY A 275 6.99 -13.44 -5.86
N GLY A 276 6.08 -12.78 -6.61
CA GLY A 276 4.65 -13.11 -6.67
C GLY A 276 3.77 -12.28 -5.73
N ILE A 277 2.51 -12.09 -6.14
CA ILE A 277 1.47 -11.44 -5.33
C ILE A 277 0.22 -12.31 -5.42
N ARG A 278 -0.40 -12.68 -4.29
CA ARG A 278 -1.61 -13.51 -4.32
C ARG A 278 -2.52 -13.34 -3.10
N ASN A 279 -3.78 -13.75 -3.29
CA ASN A 279 -4.80 -13.73 -2.24
C ASN A 279 -4.97 -12.32 -1.66
N VAL A 280 -5.35 -11.37 -2.52
CA VAL A 280 -5.58 -9.98 -2.15
C VAL A 280 -7.08 -9.70 -2.19
N ARG A 281 -7.64 -9.16 -1.12
CA ARG A 281 -9.02 -8.70 -1.02
C ARG A 281 -9.06 -7.20 -0.75
N ILE A 282 -9.85 -6.48 -1.53
CA ILE A 282 -10.09 -5.04 -1.40
C ILE A 282 -11.58 -4.86 -1.20
N GLU A 283 -12.00 -4.36 -0.05
CA GLU A 283 -13.42 -4.33 0.33
C GLU A 283 -13.83 -2.96 0.87
N ASN A 284 -15.01 -2.50 0.47
CA ASN A 284 -15.64 -1.29 1.02
C ASN A 284 -14.74 -0.05 0.95
N CYS A 285 -13.94 0.09 -0.09
CA CYS A 285 -12.99 1.19 -0.20
C CYS A 285 -13.48 2.29 -1.15
N PHE A 286 -13.16 3.54 -0.80
CA PHE A 286 -13.21 4.68 -1.71
C PHE A 286 -11.82 4.87 -2.33
N ILE A 287 -11.75 4.90 -3.67
CA ILE A 287 -10.48 4.97 -4.40
C ILE A 287 -10.53 6.10 -5.43
N SER A 288 -9.52 6.95 -5.43
CA SER A 288 -9.32 8.02 -6.41
C SER A 288 -7.85 8.09 -6.80
N GLY A 289 -7.53 7.86 -8.05
CA GLY A 289 -6.15 7.92 -8.56
C GLY A 289 -6.04 8.84 -9.76
N HIS A 290 -5.03 9.68 -9.80
CA HIS A 290 -4.81 10.62 -10.91
C HIS A 290 -4.60 9.92 -12.26
N GLN A 291 -4.01 8.72 -12.27
CA GLN A 291 -3.86 7.92 -13.48
C GLN A 291 -4.85 6.74 -13.50
N ASN A 292 -4.95 6.01 -12.40
CA ASN A 292 -5.80 4.83 -12.30
C ASN A 292 -6.36 4.69 -10.88
N GLY A 293 -7.58 4.21 -10.75
CA GLY A 293 -8.08 3.75 -9.46
C GLY A 293 -7.28 2.56 -8.97
N ILE A 294 -7.26 1.49 -9.76
CA ILE A 294 -6.48 0.27 -9.49
C ILE A 294 -5.60 -0.03 -10.70
N PHE A 295 -4.32 -0.31 -10.44
CA PHE A 295 -3.34 -0.60 -11.47
C PHE A 295 -2.65 -1.93 -11.23
N ILE A 296 -2.96 -2.95 -12.04
CA ILE A 296 -2.25 -4.23 -12.08
C ILE A 296 -1.18 -4.13 -13.17
N LYS A 297 0.08 -4.12 -12.75
CA LYS A 297 1.19 -3.76 -13.62
C LYS A 297 2.36 -4.74 -13.49
N SER A 298 2.97 -5.07 -14.64
CA SER A 298 4.22 -5.83 -14.71
C SER A 298 5.08 -5.30 -15.85
N ARG A 299 6.20 -5.92 -16.10
CA ARG A 299 7.13 -5.55 -17.16
C ARG A 299 7.74 -6.82 -17.78
N ASP A 300 8.33 -6.65 -18.94
CA ASP A 300 9.21 -7.63 -19.55
C ASP A 300 10.34 -8.04 -18.56
N GLY A 301 10.59 -9.33 -18.44
CA GLY A 301 11.64 -9.88 -17.57
C GLY A 301 11.29 -9.99 -16.08
N ARG A 302 10.08 -9.59 -15.67
CA ARG A 302 9.67 -9.71 -14.26
C ARG A 302 9.32 -11.15 -13.85
N GLY A 303 8.76 -11.96 -14.75
CA GLY A 303 8.24 -13.28 -14.39
C GLY A 303 7.26 -13.25 -13.23
N GLY A 304 7.35 -14.19 -12.32
CA GLY A 304 6.51 -14.25 -11.12
C GLY A 304 5.03 -14.43 -11.41
N PHE A 305 4.18 -14.03 -10.46
CA PHE A 305 2.73 -14.20 -10.60
C PHE A 305 1.92 -13.12 -9.87
N ILE A 306 0.69 -12.90 -10.37
CA ILE A 306 -0.36 -12.11 -9.70
C ILE A 306 -1.63 -12.96 -9.76
N GLU A 307 -2.10 -13.44 -8.60
CA GLU A 307 -3.18 -14.43 -8.54
C GLU A 307 -4.19 -14.13 -7.44
N ASN A 308 -5.47 -14.41 -7.72
CA ASN A 308 -6.56 -14.28 -6.74
C ASN A 308 -6.67 -12.86 -6.18
N ILE A 309 -6.91 -11.89 -7.04
CA ILE A 309 -7.17 -10.49 -6.68
C ILE A 309 -8.67 -10.27 -6.71
N ILE A 310 -9.25 -9.89 -5.59
CA ILE A 310 -10.70 -9.70 -5.44
C ILE A 310 -10.96 -8.28 -4.94
N GLY A 311 -11.76 -7.52 -5.69
CA GLY A 311 -12.32 -6.24 -5.27
C GLY A 311 -13.83 -6.33 -5.11
N GLU A 312 -14.37 -5.85 -4.00
CA GLU A 312 -15.79 -5.91 -3.70
C GLU A 312 -16.30 -4.65 -3.01
N ASN A 313 -17.48 -4.15 -3.42
CA ASN A 313 -18.12 -2.96 -2.84
C ASN A 313 -17.21 -1.72 -2.88
N LEU A 314 -16.62 -1.42 -4.04
CA LEU A 314 -15.72 -0.29 -4.19
C LEU A 314 -16.44 0.92 -4.82
N ILE A 315 -16.02 2.10 -4.41
CA ILE A 315 -16.38 3.36 -5.05
C ILE A 315 -15.11 3.92 -5.70
N ILE A 316 -15.13 4.03 -7.02
CA ILE A 316 -14.05 4.64 -7.80
C ILE A 316 -14.51 6.02 -8.25
N ASN A 317 -13.76 7.05 -7.90
CA ASN A 317 -14.16 8.42 -8.21
C ASN A 317 -12.99 9.25 -8.77
N ASN A 318 -13.28 10.08 -9.77
CA ASN A 318 -12.29 10.99 -10.37
C ASN A 318 -10.97 10.30 -10.78
N SER A 319 -11.08 9.12 -11.39
CA SER A 319 -9.93 8.39 -11.91
C SER A 319 -10.04 8.25 -13.43
N PRO A 320 -9.01 8.58 -14.22
CA PRO A 320 -9.04 8.34 -15.66
C PRO A 320 -9.39 6.89 -16.02
N THR A 321 -8.92 5.92 -15.25
CA THR A 321 -9.25 4.52 -15.46
C THR A 321 -9.62 3.87 -14.14
N PHE A 322 -10.75 3.13 -14.08
CA PHE A 322 -11.05 2.32 -12.90
C PHE A 322 -10.01 1.23 -12.72
N LEU A 323 -9.84 0.36 -13.72
CA LEU A 323 -8.90 -0.76 -13.67
C LEU A 323 -8.00 -0.76 -14.90
N ALA A 324 -6.71 -0.61 -14.69
CA ALA A 324 -5.71 -0.78 -15.73
C ALA A 324 -4.94 -2.11 -15.56
N LEU A 325 -4.81 -2.86 -16.66
CA LEU A 325 -4.01 -4.08 -16.78
C LEU A 325 -2.87 -3.79 -17.78
N ASP A 326 -1.67 -3.56 -17.31
CA ASP A 326 -0.49 -3.30 -18.15
C ASP A 326 0.67 -4.22 -17.74
N LEU A 327 0.75 -5.37 -18.40
CA LEU A 327 1.70 -6.45 -18.10
C LEU A 327 2.94 -6.41 -18.98
N VAL A 328 2.96 -5.53 -19.97
CA VAL A 328 4.06 -5.42 -20.95
C VAL A 328 4.73 -4.04 -20.91
N LYS A 329 4.57 -3.32 -19.81
CA LYS A 329 5.10 -1.97 -19.70
C LYS A 329 6.59 -1.95 -20.01
N LYS A 330 6.96 -1.24 -21.05
CA LYS A 330 8.36 -0.97 -21.37
C LYS A 330 8.85 0.13 -20.43
N GLY A 331 9.89 -0.15 -19.70
CA GLY A 331 10.48 0.85 -18.83
C GLY A 331 11.87 0.45 -18.43
N ILE A 332 12.73 1.42 -18.41
CA ILE A 332 14.16 1.24 -18.17
C ILE A 332 14.38 1.25 -16.67
N GLN A 333 14.46 0.06 -16.09
CA GLN A 333 15.28 -0.10 -14.90
C GLN A 333 16.49 -0.89 -15.38
N ALA A 334 17.66 -0.29 -15.28
CA ALA A 334 18.92 -0.83 -15.84
C ALA A 334 19.31 -2.22 -15.30
N SER A 335 18.68 -2.63 -14.22
CA SER A 335 18.87 -3.92 -13.52
C SER A 335 17.77 -4.93 -13.78
N ASP A 336 16.79 -4.65 -14.64
CA ASP A 336 15.83 -5.68 -15.05
C ASP A 336 16.58 -6.83 -15.70
N PRO A 337 16.35 -8.09 -15.29
CA PRO A 337 17.13 -9.22 -15.79
C PRO A 337 16.98 -9.33 -17.30
N VAL A 338 18.11 -9.54 -17.96
CA VAL A 338 18.13 -9.85 -19.38
C VAL A 338 17.38 -11.18 -19.58
N THR A 339 16.41 -11.15 -20.47
CA THR A 339 15.59 -12.29 -20.89
C THR A 339 16.44 -13.51 -21.23
N GLY A 340 15.98 -14.69 -20.81
CA GLY A 340 16.60 -15.98 -21.11
C GLY A 340 16.86 -16.87 -19.90
N GLN A 341 16.88 -16.31 -18.68
CA GLN A 341 17.05 -17.08 -17.44
C GLN A 341 15.81 -17.06 -16.53
N VAL A 342 14.77 -16.31 -16.89
CA VAL A 342 13.52 -16.14 -16.16
C VAL A 342 12.34 -16.19 -17.10
N GLU A 343 11.17 -16.56 -16.61
CA GLU A 343 9.93 -16.36 -17.35
C GLU A 343 9.78 -14.89 -17.70
N GLN A 344 9.61 -14.59 -18.98
CA GLN A 344 9.55 -13.24 -19.48
C GLN A 344 8.38 -12.45 -18.87
N TRP A 345 7.20 -13.05 -18.86
CA TRP A 345 5.97 -12.42 -18.43
C TRP A 345 5.44 -12.98 -17.11
N ALA A 346 4.80 -12.13 -16.34
CA ALA A 346 4.05 -12.53 -15.16
C ALA A 346 2.91 -13.48 -15.51
N ARG A 347 2.69 -14.51 -14.68
CA ARG A 347 1.47 -15.32 -14.73
C ARG A 347 0.37 -14.59 -13.96
N VAL A 348 -0.73 -14.26 -14.63
CA VAL A 348 -1.85 -13.56 -14.00
C VAL A 348 -3.10 -14.43 -14.04
N LYS A 349 -3.73 -14.67 -12.87
CA LYS A 349 -4.92 -15.51 -12.75
C LYS A 349 -5.94 -14.95 -11.75
N ASN A 350 -7.22 -15.23 -12.04
CA ASN A 350 -8.34 -15.01 -11.13
C ASN A 350 -8.40 -13.56 -10.62
N ILE A 351 -8.61 -12.62 -11.51
CA ILE A 351 -8.87 -11.22 -11.20
C ILE A 351 -10.38 -10.99 -11.18
N SER A 352 -10.94 -10.55 -10.08
CA SER A 352 -12.38 -10.40 -9.89
C SER A 352 -12.75 -9.09 -9.24
N PHE A 353 -13.69 -8.34 -9.84
CA PHE A 353 -14.25 -7.13 -9.28
C PHE A 353 -15.78 -7.20 -9.33
N ASN A 354 -16.42 -7.02 -8.18
CA ASN A 354 -17.85 -7.16 -8.00
C ASN A 354 -18.44 -5.97 -7.24
N HIS A 355 -19.64 -5.53 -7.63
CA HIS A 355 -20.36 -4.43 -6.98
C HIS A 355 -19.53 -3.13 -6.90
N ILE A 356 -19.12 -2.63 -8.04
CA ILE A 356 -18.32 -1.41 -8.15
C ILE A 356 -19.18 -0.25 -8.63
N GLN A 357 -19.05 0.89 -7.95
CA GLN A 357 -19.65 2.15 -8.37
C GLN A 357 -18.57 3.07 -8.93
N VAL A 358 -18.77 3.56 -10.15
CA VAL A 358 -17.80 4.45 -10.80
C VAL A 358 -18.40 5.84 -11.04
N TYR A 359 -17.66 6.88 -10.68
CA TYR A 359 -18.06 8.27 -10.84
C TYR A 359 -16.92 9.08 -11.47
N ASN A 360 -17.22 9.81 -12.54
CA ASN A 360 -16.24 10.63 -13.27
C ASN A 360 -15.00 9.80 -13.67
N VAL A 361 -15.24 8.62 -14.28
CA VAL A 361 -14.22 7.74 -14.82
C VAL A 361 -14.19 7.88 -16.32
N MET A 362 -13.01 8.10 -16.94
CA MET A 362 -12.90 8.19 -18.39
C MET A 362 -12.98 6.82 -19.06
N GLU A 363 -12.24 5.81 -18.57
CA GLU A 363 -12.22 4.45 -19.10
C GLU A 363 -12.51 3.42 -18.00
N LEU A 364 -13.50 2.56 -18.22
CA LEU A 364 -13.87 1.57 -17.21
C LEU A 364 -12.77 0.53 -17.02
N VAL A 365 -12.29 -0.11 -18.08
CA VAL A 365 -11.17 -1.06 -18.00
C VAL A 365 -10.23 -0.88 -19.18
N ALA A 366 -8.96 -0.61 -18.91
CA ALA A 366 -7.88 -0.57 -19.88
C ALA A 366 -7.04 -1.85 -19.82
N GLY A 367 -7.48 -2.92 -20.50
CA GLY A 367 -6.86 -4.25 -20.46
C GLY A 367 -6.29 -4.71 -21.81
N LYS A 368 -5.68 -3.81 -22.59
CA LYS A 368 -5.10 -4.14 -23.89
C LYS A 368 -3.64 -4.57 -23.87
N ASN A 369 -2.92 -4.24 -22.82
CA ASN A 369 -1.47 -4.48 -22.69
C ASN A 369 -1.19 -5.80 -21.96
N VAL A 370 -1.74 -6.90 -22.46
CA VAL A 370 -1.54 -8.27 -21.98
C VAL A 370 -0.77 -9.06 -23.06
N PRO A 371 0.31 -9.79 -22.72
CA PRO A 371 1.09 -10.52 -23.71
C PRO A 371 0.26 -11.66 -24.31
N ALA A 372 0.41 -11.86 -25.63
CA ALA A 372 -0.38 -12.87 -26.36
C ALA A 372 0.05 -14.29 -26.04
N ASP A 373 1.29 -14.51 -25.70
CA ASP A 373 1.90 -15.79 -25.32
C ASP A 373 1.74 -16.12 -23.84
N ARG A 374 1.23 -15.18 -23.04
CA ARG A 374 0.91 -15.36 -21.63
C ARG A 374 -0.41 -14.68 -21.26
N PRO A 375 -1.54 -15.17 -21.74
CA PRO A 375 -2.85 -14.57 -21.48
C PRO A 375 -3.20 -14.60 -19.99
N ILE A 376 -4.03 -13.65 -19.56
CA ILE A 376 -4.67 -13.70 -18.25
C ILE A 376 -5.68 -14.85 -18.25
N ASP A 377 -5.69 -15.66 -17.19
CA ASP A 377 -6.59 -16.78 -17.00
C ASP A 377 -7.58 -16.49 -15.85
N GLY A 378 -8.83 -16.19 -16.18
CA GLY A 378 -9.86 -15.82 -15.23
C GLY A 378 -9.93 -14.31 -14.97
N PHE A 379 -10.93 -13.65 -15.55
CA PHE A 379 -11.24 -12.26 -15.33
C PHE A 379 -12.75 -12.10 -15.14
N THR A 380 -13.16 -11.62 -13.97
CA THR A 380 -14.58 -11.42 -13.63
C THR A 380 -14.85 -9.95 -13.37
N LEU A 381 -15.89 -9.41 -13.98
CA LEU A 381 -16.38 -8.07 -13.71
C LEU A 381 -17.90 -8.12 -13.65
N THR A 382 -18.50 -7.91 -12.45
CA THR A 382 -19.94 -8.04 -12.26
C THR A 382 -20.51 -6.92 -11.38
N GLY A 383 -21.75 -6.50 -11.71
CA GLY A 383 -22.46 -5.53 -10.90
C GLY A 383 -21.82 -4.15 -10.89
N ILE A 384 -21.45 -3.62 -12.06
CA ILE A 384 -20.82 -2.31 -12.20
C ILE A 384 -21.87 -1.27 -12.54
N THR A 385 -21.88 -0.15 -11.83
CA THR A 385 -22.83 0.96 -12.04
C THR A 385 -22.14 2.31 -11.99
N GLY A 386 -22.80 3.35 -12.51
CA GLY A 386 -22.31 4.72 -12.45
C GLY A 386 -22.10 5.33 -13.84
N ASN A 387 -21.04 6.12 -14.03
CA ASN A 387 -20.78 6.79 -15.30
C ASN A 387 -19.32 6.72 -15.74
N CYS A 388 -19.11 6.48 -17.03
CA CYS A 388 -17.80 6.54 -17.68
C CYS A 388 -17.94 6.92 -19.16
N GLU A 389 -16.87 7.48 -19.75
CA GLU A 389 -16.86 7.89 -21.15
C GLU A 389 -16.54 6.73 -22.09
N LYS A 390 -15.62 5.84 -21.69
CA LYS A 390 -15.17 4.68 -22.44
C LYS A 390 -15.46 3.40 -21.65
N GLY A 391 -15.87 2.36 -22.34
CA GLY A 391 -16.19 1.08 -21.73
C GLY A 391 -14.96 0.25 -21.38
N ILE A 392 -15.05 -1.03 -21.69
CA ILE A 392 -14.06 -2.05 -21.36
C ILE A 392 -13.27 -2.43 -22.61
N THR A 393 -11.96 -2.35 -22.53
CA THR A 393 -11.06 -2.89 -23.57
C THR A 393 -10.26 -4.06 -23.02
N LEU A 394 -10.40 -5.26 -23.61
CA LEU A 394 -9.70 -6.47 -23.19
C LEU A 394 -8.93 -7.08 -24.36
N ALA A 395 -7.72 -7.58 -24.09
CA ALA A 395 -6.93 -8.33 -25.03
C ALA A 395 -6.22 -9.53 -24.36
N ASN A 396 -6.17 -10.67 -25.06
CA ASN A 396 -5.46 -11.87 -24.63
C ASN A 396 -5.87 -12.36 -23.22
N ILE A 397 -7.18 -12.54 -23.02
CA ILE A 397 -7.73 -13.01 -21.72
C ILE A 397 -8.67 -14.20 -21.99
N VAL A 398 -8.52 -15.26 -21.20
CA VAL A 398 -9.39 -16.44 -21.25
C VAL A 398 -10.19 -16.58 -19.94
N ASN A 399 -11.27 -17.34 -19.97
CA ASN A 399 -12.17 -17.53 -18.83
C ASN A 399 -12.74 -16.21 -18.28
N VAL A 400 -13.16 -15.32 -19.19
CA VAL A 400 -13.80 -14.05 -18.83
C VAL A 400 -15.25 -14.27 -18.40
N LYS A 401 -15.70 -13.55 -17.37
CA LYS A 401 -17.10 -13.46 -16.97
C LYS A 401 -17.49 -11.99 -16.80
N LEU A 402 -18.38 -11.52 -17.67
CA LEU A 402 -18.95 -10.17 -17.57
C LEU A 402 -20.46 -10.25 -17.33
N ALA A 403 -20.99 -9.52 -16.35
CA ALA A 403 -22.41 -9.48 -16.08
C ALA A 403 -22.84 -8.23 -15.30
N GLY A 404 -24.06 -7.74 -15.55
CA GLY A 404 -24.64 -6.64 -14.78
C GLY A 404 -23.84 -5.34 -14.85
N ILE A 405 -23.22 -5.02 -15.99
CA ILE A 405 -22.45 -3.80 -16.20
C ILE A 405 -23.39 -2.74 -16.79
N ASN A 406 -23.84 -1.83 -15.96
CA ASN A 406 -24.82 -0.80 -16.27
C ASN A 406 -24.28 0.59 -16.00
N VAL A 407 -23.46 1.10 -16.93
CA VAL A 407 -22.86 2.42 -16.87
C VAL A 407 -23.48 3.36 -17.90
N THR A 408 -23.46 4.65 -17.61
CA THR A 408 -23.96 5.72 -18.47
C THR A 408 -22.81 6.61 -18.95
N GLY A 409 -23.08 7.45 -19.94
CA GLY A 409 -22.10 8.41 -20.46
C GLY A 409 -21.14 7.87 -21.50
N LEU A 410 -21.36 6.65 -22.01
CA LEU A 410 -20.47 6.03 -23.01
C LEU A 410 -20.49 6.79 -24.36
N GLU A 411 -19.31 7.11 -24.86
CA GLU A 411 -19.07 7.69 -26.19
C GLU A 411 -18.74 6.63 -27.27
N GLY A 412 -18.89 5.34 -26.94
CA GLY A 412 -18.60 4.22 -27.83
C GLY A 412 -19.14 2.90 -27.30
N PRO A 413 -18.65 1.76 -27.79
CA PRO A 413 -19.12 0.46 -27.34
C PRO A 413 -18.75 0.21 -25.86
N LEU A 414 -19.65 -0.47 -25.13
CA LEU A 414 -19.36 -0.91 -23.76
C LEU A 414 -18.19 -1.89 -23.70
N LEU A 415 -18.01 -2.73 -24.72
CA LEU A 415 -16.96 -3.75 -24.73
C LEU A 415 -16.25 -3.81 -26.08
N THR A 416 -14.93 -3.79 -26.05
CA THR A 416 -14.04 -4.07 -27.18
C THR A 416 -13.09 -5.22 -26.80
N THR A 417 -12.99 -6.26 -27.64
CA THR A 417 -12.19 -7.44 -27.33
C THR A 417 -11.26 -7.81 -28.47
N ASN A 418 -10.10 -8.38 -28.14
CA ASN A 418 -9.16 -8.98 -29.06
C ASN A 418 -8.58 -10.28 -28.44
N LYS A 419 -8.87 -11.45 -29.03
CA LYS A 419 -8.46 -12.76 -28.52
C LYS A 419 -8.93 -12.99 -27.08
N VAL A 420 -10.21 -12.77 -26.82
CA VAL A 420 -10.86 -12.93 -25.52
C VAL A 420 -11.89 -14.06 -25.60
N GLN A 421 -11.90 -14.93 -24.57
CA GLN A 421 -12.83 -16.06 -24.48
C GLN A 421 -13.52 -16.08 -23.12
N GLY A 422 -14.82 -16.33 -23.09
CA GLY A 422 -15.58 -16.39 -21.85
C GLY A 422 -17.08 -16.14 -22.06
N THR A 423 -17.74 -15.73 -20.99
CA THR A 423 -19.19 -15.45 -20.94
C THR A 423 -19.48 -13.97 -20.77
N GLY A 424 -20.67 -13.55 -21.20
CA GLY A 424 -21.09 -12.13 -21.10
C GLY A 424 -20.50 -11.24 -22.19
N LEU A 425 -19.71 -11.75 -23.12
CA LEU A 425 -19.03 -10.95 -24.15
C LEU A 425 -20.02 -10.30 -25.14
N ASN A 426 -21.14 -10.96 -25.43
CA ASN A 426 -22.15 -10.43 -26.35
C ASN A 426 -23.18 -9.51 -25.65
N ASN A 427 -23.33 -9.63 -24.34
CA ASN A 427 -24.24 -8.80 -23.55
C ASN A 427 -23.70 -8.64 -22.10
N PRO A 428 -22.73 -7.76 -21.88
CA PRO A 428 -22.13 -7.52 -20.57
C PRO A 428 -23.12 -6.95 -19.54
N SER A 429 -24.21 -6.32 -20.00
CA SER A 429 -25.24 -5.74 -19.13
C SER A 429 -26.27 -6.75 -18.63
N ALA A 430 -26.30 -7.98 -19.17
CA ALA A 430 -27.22 -9.01 -18.68
C ALA A 430 -26.94 -9.32 -17.19
N PRO A 431 -28.00 -9.61 -16.40
CA PRO A 431 -27.82 -10.03 -14.98
C PRO A 431 -26.88 -11.24 -14.86
N ALA A 432 -26.13 -11.30 -13.78
CA ALA A 432 -25.39 -12.50 -13.44
C ALA A 432 -26.35 -13.66 -13.18
N LYS A 433 -26.16 -14.78 -13.88
CA LYS A 433 -26.94 -16.02 -13.67
C LYS A 433 -26.36 -16.79 -12.49
#